data_75d679b1227b653573dff3711ba9dd26
#
_entry.id   75d679b1227b653573dff3711ba9dd26
#
_cell.length_a   1.000
_cell.length_b   1.000
_cell.length_c   1.000
_cell.angle_alpha   90.00
_cell.angle_beta   90.00
_cell.angle_gamma   90.00
#
_symmetry.space_group_name_H-M   'P 1'
#
loop_
_entity.id
_entity.type
_entity.pdbx_description
1 polymer ?
#
loop_
_entity_poly.entity_id
_entity_poly.type
_entity_poly.pdbx_seq_one_letter_code
_entity_poly.pdbx_strand_id
1 'polypeptide(L)'
;MFDTMTMTKVLGGLCGTLLVFMLGGWAAELIYVGAGSHDEDHAQGYLVEVPEADTGPVEEVVEVTFEEAFAVADASAGEGVFRNCRSCHALAEGENGVGPHLYDVVGRDIDAVAGYNYSGALEEAADVWTPENLYAFLEDPQGWAPGTAMGYRGLPDPADRANLIAYLASNPGS
;
A
#
# COMPACT_ATOMS: atom_id res chain seq x y z
N MET A 1 -51.56 -14.83 24.41
CA MET A 1 -50.90 -15.25 25.65
C MET A 1 -49.82 -16.26 25.29
N PHE A 2 -48.60 -15.90 25.50
CA PHE A 2 -47.50 -16.87 25.27
C PHE A 2 -47.55 -17.88 26.43
N ASP A 3 -47.63 -19.16 26.06
CA ASP A 3 -47.67 -20.26 27.02
C ASP A 3 -46.28 -20.36 27.69
N THR A 4 -46.25 -20.44 29.04
CA THR A 4 -45.02 -20.50 29.84
C THR A 4 -44.12 -21.64 29.41
N MET A 5 -44.69 -22.75 28.97
CA MET A 5 -43.92 -23.90 28.45
C MET A 5 -43.21 -23.56 27.12
N THR A 6 -43.81 -22.76 26.24
CA THR A 6 -43.23 -22.33 24.98
C THR A 6 -42.09 -21.34 25.21
N MET A 7 -42.28 -20.38 26.12
CA MET A 7 -41.26 -19.41 26.53
C MET A 7 -40.01 -20.11 27.11
N THR A 8 -40.21 -21.08 27.99
CA THR A 8 -39.11 -21.85 28.58
C THR A 8 -38.31 -22.64 27.54
N LYS A 9 -39.01 -23.26 26.57
CA LYS A 9 -38.36 -23.99 25.50
C LYS A 9 -37.56 -23.07 24.57
N VAL A 10 -38.10 -21.90 24.19
CA VAL A 10 -37.43 -20.93 23.35
C VAL A 10 -36.19 -20.37 24.06
N LEU A 11 -36.36 -19.96 25.33
CA LEU A 11 -35.28 -19.41 26.14
C LEU A 11 -34.17 -20.47 26.35
N GLY A 12 -34.55 -21.71 26.69
CA GLY A 12 -33.60 -22.81 26.83
C GLY A 12 -32.87 -23.16 25.55
N GLY A 13 -33.56 -23.12 24.41
CA GLY A 13 -32.96 -23.30 23.08
C GLY A 13 -31.94 -22.21 22.74
N LEU A 14 -32.30 -20.95 22.96
CA LEU A 14 -31.41 -19.79 22.76
C LEU A 14 -30.16 -19.86 23.66
N CYS A 15 -30.35 -20.11 24.97
CA CYS A 15 -29.22 -20.24 25.88
C CYS A 15 -28.33 -21.43 25.53
N GLY A 16 -28.91 -22.56 25.14
CA GLY A 16 -28.15 -23.74 24.70
C GLY A 16 -27.32 -23.47 23.45
N THR A 17 -27.93 -22.78 22.47
CA THR A 17 -27.20 -22.43 21.22
C THR A 17 -26.06 -21.46 21.51
N LEU A 18 -26.29 -20.42 22.30
CA LEU A 18 -25.22 -19.48 22.71
C LEU A 18 -24.08 -20.20 23.44
N LEU A 19 -24.43 -21.13 24.34
CA LEU A 19 -23.41 -21.89 25.09
C LEU A 19 -22.54 -22.74 24.16
N VAL A 20 -23.13 -23.39 23.16
CA VAL A 20 -22.39 -24.17 22.15
C VAL A 20 -21.44 -23.28 21.36
N PHE A 21 -21.89 -22.09 20.91
CA PHE A 21 -21.02 -21.15 20.21
C PHE A 21 -19.88 -20.62 21.08
N MET A 22 -20.15 -20.28 22.35
CA MET A 22 -19.12 -19.80 23.27
C MET A 22 -18.08 -20.90 23.59
N LEU A 23 -18.53 -22.14 23.81
CA LEU A 23 -17.61 -23.26 24.04
C LEU A 23 -16.82 -23.60 22.79
N GLY A 24 -17.43 -23.54 21.61
CA GLY A 24 -16.75 -23.72 20.34
C GLY A 24 -15.68 -22.65 20.08
N GLY A 25 -16.00 -21.38 20.36
CA GLY A 25 -15.05 -20.27 20.31
C GLY A 25 -13.88 -20.47 21.26
N TRP A 26 -14.16 -20.80 22.52
CA TRP A 26 -13.14 -21.08 23.52
C TRP A 26 -12.24 -22.27 23.14
N ALA A 27 -12.81 -23.35 22.62
CA ALA A 27 -12.05 -24.50 22.17
C ALA A 27 -11.20 -24.17 20.95
N ALA A 28 -11.70 -23.36 20.03
CA ALA A 28 -10.94 -22.88 18.88
C ALA A 28 -9.76 -22.00 19.32
N GLU A 29 -9.99 -21.10 20.28
CA GLU A 29 -8.92 -20.26 20.83
C GLU A 29 -7.82 -21.09 21.51
N LEU A 30 -8.20 -22.12 22.25
CA LEU A 30 -7.24 -23.05 22.88
C LEU A 30 -6.40 -23.83 21.84
N ILE A 31 -6.98 -24.19 20.70
CA ILE A 31 -6.32 -24.98 19.65
C ILE A 31 -5.48 -24.10 18.73
N TYR A 32 -5.97 -22.90 18.35
CA TYR A 32 -5.35 -22.06 17.34
C TYR A 32 -4.48 -20.94 17.90
N VAL A 33 -4.73 -20.47 19.14
CA VAL A 33 -3.99 -19.36 19.74
C VAL A 33 -2.99 -19.82 20.79
N GLY A 34 -3.13 -21.05 21.30
CA GLY A 34 -2.23 -21.62 22.34
C GLY A 34 -2.41 -20.95 23.71
N ALA A 35 -2.04 -21.66 24.78
CA ALA A 35 -2.08 -21.16 26.17
C ALA A 35 -0.89 -20.22 26.45
N GLY A 36 -0.83 -19.08 25.76
CA GLY A 36 0.23 -18.09 25.91
C GLY A 36 -0.28 -16.66 25.81
N SER A 37 -0.36 -16.01 26.97
CA SER A 37 -0.44 -14.58 27.22
C SER A 37 -1.70 -13.84 26.76
N HIS A 38 -2.58 -13.59 27.75
CA HIS A 38 -3.40 -12.38 27.84
C HIS A 38 -2.45 -11.19 28.09
N ASP A 39 -1.83 -10.68 27.06
CA ASP A 39 -1.29 -9.34 27.05
C ASP A 39 -1.96 -8.60 25.89
N GLU A 40 -2.63 -7.50 26.26
CA GLU A 40 -3.40 -6.60 25.41
C GLU A 40 -2.46 -5.83 24.46
N ASP A 41 -1.91 -6.54 23.45
CA ASP A 41 -1.31 -5.88 22.30
C ASP A 41 -1.52 -6.79 21.08
N HIS A 42 -2.55 -6.50 20.31
CA HIS A 42 -2.84 -7.19 19.06
C HIS A 42 -1.81 -6.81 17.99
N ALA A 43 -0.56 -7.21 18.19
CA ALA A 43 0.41 -7.27 17.12
C ALA A 43 0.11 -8.54 16.30
N GLN A 44 -0.82 -8.47 15.36
CA GLN A 44 -0.91 -9.44 14.27
C GLN A 44 0.27 -9.22 13.32
N GLY A 45 1.40 -9.81 13.65
CA GLY A 45 2.58 -9.80 12.82
C GLY A 45 3.39 -11.07 13.07
N TYR A 46 3.79 -11.72 12.01
CA TYR A 46 4.80 -12.76 12.01
C TYR A 46 6.08 -12.16 12.62
N LEU A 47 6.41 -12.56 13.86
CA LEU A 47 7.68 -12.21 14.48
C LEU A 47 8.79 -12.97 13.74
N VAL A 48 9.47 -12.29 12.84
CA VAL A 48 10.78 -12.71 12.38
C VAL A 48 11.73 -12.46 13.54
N GLU A 49 12.26 -13.52 14.16
CA GLU A 49 13.42 -13.41 15.05
C GLU A 49 14.58 -12.87 14.20
N VAL A 50 14.73 -11.54 14.18
CA VAL A 50 15.97 -10.92 13.72
C VAL A 50 16.99 -11.26 14.82
N PRO A 51 18.12 -11.93 14.52
CA PRO A 51 19.18 -12.06 15.50
C PRO A 51 19.50 -10.65 16.00
N GLU A 52 19.60 -10.48 17.32
CA GLU A 52 19.95 -9.22 17.95
C GLU A 52 21.25 -8.72 17.29
N ALA A 53 21.10 -7.90 16.24
CA ALA A 53 22.21 -7.14 15.72
C ALA A 53 22.56 -6.15 16.82
N ASP A 54 23.76 -6.32 17.35
CA ASP A 54 24.49 -5.40 18.18
C ASP A 54 23.98 -3.97 17.99
N THR A 55 23.51 -3.36 19.07
CA THR A 55 23.12 -1.95 19.08
C THR A 55 24.39 -1.09 18.92
N GLY A 56 24.94 -1.14 17.71
CA GLY A 56 25.80 -0.10 17.20
C GLY A 56 25.01 1.22 17.17
N PRO A 57 25.68 2.35 17.16
CA PRO A 57 25.02 3.65 17.21
C PRO A 57 23.94 3.71 16.13
N VAL A 58 22.77 4.19 16.52
CA VAL A 58 21.66 4.48 15.61
C VAL A 58 22.28 5.16 14.40
N GLU A 59 22.41 4.44 13.27
CA GLU A 59 22.76 5.08 12.02
C GLU A 59 21.67 6.12 11.83
N GLU A 60 22.06 7.35 11.92
CA GLU A 60 21.31 8.51 11.47
C GLU A 60 20.78 8.09 10.11
N VAL A 61 19.44 7.96 9.97
CA VAL A 61 18.82 7.67 8.69
C VAL A 61 19.25 8.84 7.81
N VAL A 62 20.31 8.64 7.05
CA VAL A 62 20.77 9.61 6.08
C VAL A 62 19.61 9.70 5.09
N GLU A 63 18.82 10.77 5.20
CA GLU A 63 17.79 11.08 4.21
C GLU A 63 18.51 11.24 2.87
N VAL A 64 18.50 10.17 2.06
CA VAL A 64 19.10 10.19 0.72
C VAL A 64 18.29 11.19 -0.10
N THR A 65 18.94 12.28 -0.48
CA THR A 65 18.29 13.30 -1.28
C THR A 65 17.92 12.75 -2.66
N PHE A 66 16.96 13.40 -3.34
CA PHE A 66 16.59 13.04 -4.71
C PHE A 66 17.84 13.02 -5.63
N GLU A 67 18.69 14.05 -5.56
CA GLU A 67 19.87 14.20 -6.39
C GLU A 67 20.86 13.04 -6.19
N GLU A 68 21.07 12.62 -4.94
CA GLU A 68 21.96 11.49 -4.63
C GLU A 68 21.40 10.17 -5.15
N ALA A 69 20.12 9.91 -4.94
CA ALA A 69 19.45 8.71 -5.43
C ALA A 69 19.41 8.66 -6.96
N PHE A 70 19.12 9.80 -7.60
CA PHE A 70 18.96 9.88 -9.05
C PHE A 70 20.30 9.82 -9.79
N ALA A 71 21.38 10.29 -9.18
CA ALA A 71 22.73 10.22 -9.75
C ALA A 71 23.24 8.78 -9.98
N VAL A 72 22.72 7.82 -9.22
CA VAL A 72 23.09 6.39 -9.29
C VAL A 72 21.96 5.51 -9.82
N ALA A 73 20.88 6.11 -10.32
CA ALA A 73 19.70 5.39 -10.77
C ALA A 73 19.98 4.47 -11.97
N ASP A 74 19.41 3.27 -11.92
CA ASP A 74 19.52 2.25 -12.96
C ASP A 74 18.14 1.94 -13.55
N ALA A 75 17.93 2.32 -14.81
CA ALA A 75 16.69 2.07 -15.54
C ALA A 75 16.37 0.56 -15.65
N SER A 76 17.39 -0.31 -15.73
CA SER A 76 17.15 -1.75 -15.81
C SER A 76 16.62 -2.33 -14.49
N ALA A 77 17.04 -1.80 -13.35
CA ALA A 77 16.47 -2.12 -12.05
C ALA A 77 15.04 -1.58 -11.94
N GLY A 78 14.80 -0.39 -12.50
CA GLY A 78 13.49 0.25 -12.55
C GLY A 78 12.41 -0.56 -13.29
N GLU A 79 12.76 -1.35 -14.30
CA GLU A 79 11.83 -2.30 -14.93
C GLU A 79 11.28 -3.31 -13.90
N GLY A 80 12.14 -3.76 -12.99
CA GLY A 80 11.75 -4.64 -11.88
C GLY A 80 10.72 -3.99 -10.97
N VAL A 81 10.92 -2.73 -10.62
CA VAL A 81 10.03 -1.92 -9.77
C VAL A 81 8.70 -1.65 -10.47
N PHE A 82 8.71 -1.39 -11.79
CA PHE A 82 7.51 -1.13 -12.59
C PHE A 82 6.46 -2.26 -12.54
N ARG A 83 6.84 -3.48 -12.18
CA ARG A 83 5.89 -4.58 -11.98
C ARG A 83 4.79 -4.27 -10.99
N ASN A 84 5.06 -3.39 -10.02
CA ASN A 84 4.07 -2.94 -9.04
C ASN A 84 3.03 -1.98 -9.65
N CYS A 85 3.36 -1.35 -10.78
CA CYS A 85 2.56 -0.31 -11.43
C CYS A 85 1.72 -0.85 -12.59
N ARG A 86 2.23 -1.86 -13.31
CA ARG A 86 1.65 -2.37 -14.57
C ARG A 86 0.24 -2.96 -14.46
N SER A 87 -0.21 -3.29 -13.26
CA SER A 87 -1.59 -3.78 -13.06
C SER A 87 -2.64 -2.68 -13.28
N CYS A 88 -2.23 -1.42 -13.14
CA CYS A 88 -3.10 -0.26 -13.27
C CYS A 88 -2.69 0.66 -14.42
N HIS A 89 -1.41 0.69 -14.79
CA HIS A 89 -0.84 1.61 -15.78
C HIS A 89 -0.20 0.86 -16.95
N ALA A 90 -0.51 1.29 -18.17
CA ALA A 90 0.22 0.89 -19.38
C ALA A 90 1.31 1.93 -19.71
N LEU A 91 2.33 1.50 -20.48
CA LEU A 91 3.35 2.41 -21.03
C LEU A 91 2.96 2.95 -22.42
N ALA A 92 2.09 2.25 -23.14
CA ALA A 92 1.68 2.63 -24.48
C ALA A 92 0.74 3.85 -24.45
N GLU A 93 0.91 4.75 -25.43
CA GLU A 93 0.09 5.96 -25.58
C GLU A 93 -1.39 5.60 -25.78
N GLY A 94 -2.26 6.29 -25.03
CA GLY A 94 -3.71 6.14 -25.13
C GLY A 94 -4.28 4.88 -24.47
N GLU A 95 -3.45 3.98 -23.95
CA GLU A 95 -3.89 2.77 -23.23
C GLU A 95 -4.18 3.07 -21.76
N ASN A 96 -5.32 3.69 -21.48
CA ASN A 96 -5.76 3.91 -20.10
C ASN A 96 -6.35 2.63 -19.53
N GLY A 97 -5.90 2.28 -18.30
CA GLY A 97 -6.42 1.18 -17.50
C GLY A 97 -7.19 1.68 -16.27
N VAL A 98 -6.93 1.09 -15.12
CA VAL A 98 -7.41 1.60 -13.82
C VAL A 98 -6.80 2.98 -13.55
N GLY A 99 -5.51 3.16 -13.91
CA GLY A 99 -4.82 4.44 -13.93
C GLY A 99 -4.59 4.96 -15.36
N PRO A 100 -4.13 6.21 -15.52
CA PRO A 100 -3.75 6.76 -16.81
C PRO A 100 -2.50 6.05 -17.35
N HIS A 101 -2.32 6.06 -18.68
CA HIS A 101 -1.06 5.56 -19.26
C HIS A 101 0.13 6.42 -18.83
N LEU A 102 1.30 5.79 -18.73
CA LEU A 102 2.56 6.44 -18.34
C LEU A 102 3.48 6.75 -19.53
N TYR A 103 2.93 6.69 -20.77
CA TYR A 103 3.66 7.11 -21.95
C TYR A 103 4.19 8.54 -21.76
N ASP A 104 5.49 8.73 -21.91
CA ASP A 104 6.17 10.04 -21.80
C ASP A 104 5.77 10.85 -20.55
N VAL A 105 5.63 10.16 -19.41
CA VAL A 105 5.15 10.78 -18.17
C VAL A 105 6.16 11.78 -17.59
N VAL A 106 7.45 11.53 -17.75
CA VAL A 106 8.51 12.40 -17.21
C VAL A 106 8.57 13.69 -18.05
N GLY A 107 8.27 14.81 -17.42
CA GLY A 107 8.18 16.11 -18.07
C GLY A 107 6.81 16.44 -18.68
N ARG A 108 5.82 15.53 -18.58
CA ARG A 108 4.46 15.78 -19.04
C ARG A 108 3.68 16.61 -18.03
N ASP A 109 2.74 17.44 -18.53
CA ASP A 109 1.80 18.16 -17.67
C ASP A 109 0.95 17.18 -16.85
N ILE A 110 0.68 17.55 -15.60
CA ILE A 110 -0.19 16.77 -14.71
C ILE A 110 -1.62 16.81 -15.26
N ASP A 111 -2.36 15.72 -15.06
CA ASP A 111 -3.75 15.51 -15.51
C ASP A 111 -3.96 15.65 -17.03
N ALA A 112 -2.88 15.62 -17.84
CA ALA A 112 -2.93 15.85 -19.28
C ALA A 112 -3.39 14.65 -20.13
N VAL A 113 -3.57 13.45 -19.55
CA VAL A 113 -3.94 12.26 -20.33
C VAL A 113 -5.39 12.33 -20.79
N ALA A 114 -5.57 12.39 -22.09
CA ALA A 114 -6.90 12.46 -22.68
C ALA A 114 -7.75 11.21 -22.38
N GLY A 115 -9.02 11.44 -22.04
CA GLY A 115 -9.98 10.35 -21.79
C GLY A 115 -9.83 9.66 -20.43
N TYR A 116 -8.90 10.09 -19.57
CA TYR A 116 -8.84 9.65 -18.18
C TYR A 116 -9.55 10.65 -17.26
N ASN A 117 -10.28 10.16 -16.26
CA ASN A 117 -11.03 11.00 -15.33
C ASN A 117 -10.27 11.17 -14.03
N TYR A 118 -9.51 12.24 -13.92
CA TYR A 118 -8.74 12.58 -12.72
C TYR A 118 -9.62 13.12 -11.60
N SER A 119 -9.11 13.10 -10.36
CA SER A 119 -9.79 13.71 -9.20
C SER A 119 -9.55 15.23 -9.10
N GLY A 120 -8.56 15.77 -9.83
CA GLY A 120 -8.10 17.16 -9.71
C GLY A 120 -7.09 17.40 -8.57
N ALA A 121 -6.88 16.43 -7.69
CA ALA A 121 -5.98 16.60 -6.54
C ALA A 121 -4.49 16.73 -6.94
N LEU A 122 -4.11 16.20 -8.09
CA LEU A 122 -2.72 16.26 -8.56
C LEU A 122 -2.35 17.66 -9.05
N GLU A 123 -3.27 18.35 -9.75
CA GLU A 123 -3.09 19.73 -10.25
C GLU A 123 -2.95 20.75 -9.10
N GLU A 124 -3.49 20.45 -7.92
CA GLU A 124 -3.32 21.27 -6.72
C GLU A 124 -1.90 21.20 -6.14
N ALA A 125 -1.20 20.11 -6.41
CA ALA A 125 0.13 19.85 -5.88
C ALA A 125 1.25 20.37 -6.80
N ALA A 126 1.11 20.21 -8.12
CA ALA A 126 2.09 20.68 -9.11
C ALA A 126 1.51 20.72 -10.52
N ASP A 127 2.21 21.40 -11.45
CA ASP A 127 1.78 21.54 -12.84
C ASP A 127 2.37 20.45 -13.77
N VAL A 128 3.59 19.98 -13.48
CA VAL A 128 4.38 19.12 -14.36
C VAL A 128 4.96 17.94 -13.58
N TRP A 129 4.99 16.77 -14.20
CA TRP A 129 5.67 15.59 -13.71
C TRP A 129 7.19 15.69 -13.89
N THR A 130 7.83 16.61 -13.17
CA THR A 130 9.29 16.60 -13.10
C THR A 130 9.77 15.33 -12.38
N PRO A 131 11.05 14.91 -12.58
CA PRO A 131 11.60 13.79 -11.82
C PRO A 131 11.47 13.95 -10.30
N GLU A 132 11.63 15.17 -9.80
CA GLU A 132 11.51 15.51 -8.37
C GLU A 132 10.05 15.36 -7.88
N ASN A 133 9.08 15.86 -8.66
CA ASN A 133 7.66 15.72 -8.33
C ASN A 133 7.22 14.27 -8.34
N LEU A 134 7.68 13.49 -9.33
CA LEU A 134 7.45 12.04 -9.38
C LEU A 134 8.07 11.34 -8.19
N TYR A 135 9.30 11.72 -7.79
CA TYR A 135 9.99 11.12 -6.66
C TYR A 135 9.24 11.34 -5.35
N ALA A 136 8.81 12.58 -5.10
CA ALA A 136 8.03 12.93 -3.92
C ALA A 136 6.63 12.28 -3.92
N PHE A 137 5.94 12.30 -5.08
CA PHE A 137 4.64 11.63 -5.24
C PHE A 137 4.72 10.13 -5.02
N LEU A 138 5.75 9.47 -5.56
CA LEU A 138 5.93 8.03 -5.42
C LEU A 138 6.28 7.60 -3.98
N GLU A 139 6.80 8.48 -3.16
CA GLU A 139 7.05 8.20 -1.74
C GLU A 139 5.75 8.01 -0.96
N ASP A 140 4.85 8.98 -1.04
CA ASP A 140 3.53 8.94 -0.40
C ASP A 140 2.49 9.68 -1.27
N PRO A 141 1.82 8.97 -2.18
CA PRO A 141 0.85 9.59 -3.08
C PRO A 141 -0.29 10.32 -2.38
N GLN A 142 -0.77 9.79 -1.26
CA GLN A 142 -1.87 10.40 -0.53
C GLN A 142 -1.43 11.60 0.32
N GLY A 143 -0.21 11.58 0.82
CA GLY A 143 0.38 12.71 1.54
C GLY A 143 0.76 13.85 0.60
N TRP A 144 1.31 13.54 -0.59
CA TRP A 144 1.71 14.53 -1.58
C TRP A 144 0.52 15.18 -2.28
N ALA A 145 -0.51 14.39 -2.66
CA ALA A 145 -1.74 14.86 -3.30
C ALA A 145 -2.98 14.31 -2.57
N PRO A 146 -3.41 14.93 -1.46
CA PRO A 146 -4.56 14.49 -0.70
C PRO A 146 -5.83 14.47 -1.56
N GLY A 147 -6.49 13.33 -1.64
CA GLY A 147 -7.68 13.14 -2.48
C GLY A 147 -7.37 12.60 -3.89
N THR A 148 -6.12 12.25 -4.18
CA THR A 148 -5.81 11.52 -5.41
C THR A 148 -6.56 10.19 -5.47
N ALA A 149 -7.04 9.83 -6.66
CA ALA A 149 -7.70 8.54 -6.90
C ALA A 149 -6.73 7.35 -6.86
N MET A 150 -5.42 7.58 -6.85
CA MET A 150 -4.39 6.54 -6.78
C MET A 150 -4.28 6.00 -5.34
N GLY A 151 -4.80 4.79 -5.11
CA GLY A 151 -4.78 4.13 -3.80
C GLY A 151 -3.49 3.36 -3.48
N TYR A 152 -2.38 3.69 -4.14
CA TYR A 152 -1.07 3.08 -3.90
C TYR A 152 -0.42 3.64 -2.63
N ARG A 153 0.28 2.79 -1.87
CA ARG A 153 0.89 3.18 -0.60
C ARG A 153 2.19 3.97 -0.73
N GLY A 154 2.77 3.96 -1.93
CA GLY A 154 4.08 4.53 -2.18
C GLY A 154 5.21 3.51 -2.19
N LEU A 155 6.40 4.00 -2.57
CA LEU A 155 7.68 3.29 -2.60
C LEU A 155 8.59 3.90 -1.52
N PRO A 156 8.78 3.23 -0.36
CA PRO A 156 9.60 3.79 0.72
C PRO A 156 11.09 3.83 0.38
N ASP A 157 11.57 2.93 -0.50
CA ASP A 157 12.99 2.87 -0.86
C ASP A 157 13.36 3.99 -1.85
N PRO A 158 14.29 4.90 -1.48
CA PRO A 158 14.77 5.97 -2.34
C PRO A 158 15.36 5.49 -3.67
N ALA A 159 16.10 4.37 -3.65
CA ALA A 159 16.72 3.82 -4.86
C ALA A 159 15.67 3.27 -5.82
N ASP A 160 14.63 2.61 -5.31
CA ASP A 160 13.53 2.10 -6.13
C ASP A 160 12.76 3.24 -6.82
N ARG A 161 12.53 4.36 -6.12
CA ARG A 161 11.89 5.55 -6.72
C ARG A 161 12.73 6.11 -7.86
N ALA A 162 14.03 6.30 -7.62
CA ALA A 162 14.95 6.84 -8.62
C ALA A 162 15.08 5.92 -9.84
N ASN A 163 15.24 4.61 -9.60
CA ASN A 163 15.32 3.60 -10.66
C ASN A 163 14.04 3.56 -11.52
N LEU A 164 12.87 3.62 -10.88
CA LEU A 164 11.59 3.64 -11.58
C LEU A 164 11.47 4.89 -12.47
N ILE A 165 11.83 6.06 -11.98
CA ILE A 165 11.80 7.31 -12.75
C ILE A 165 12.78 7.23 -13.94
N ALA A 166 13.98 6.70 -13.74
CA ALA A 166 14.95 6.50 -14.82
C ALA A 166 14.41 5.51 -15.89
N TYR A 167 13.73 4.45 -15.46
CA TYR A 167 13.06 3.53 -16.38
C TYR A 167 11.97 4.22 -17.19
N LEU A 168 11.06 4.95 -16.53
CA LEU A 168 9.99 5.68 -17.20
C LEU A 168 10.50 6.74 -18.17
N ALA A 169 11.61 7.43 -17.84
CA ALA A 169 12.25 8.39 -18.72
C ALA A 169 12.91 7.72 -19.95
N SER A 170 13.40 6.48 -19.80
CA SER A 170 14.05 5.73 -20.90
C SER A 170 13.06 4.96 -21.79
N ASN A 171 11.83 4.78 -21.34
CA ASN A 171 10.77 4.05 -22.04
C ASN A 171 9.56 4.96 -22.29
N PRO A 172 9.67 5.94 -23.21
CA PRO A 172 8.58 6.86 -23.51
C PRO A 172 7.40 6.19 -24.24
N GLY A 173 7.38 4.86 -24.33
CA GLY A 173 6.26 4.10 -24.89
C GLY A 173 6.68 3.09 -25.94
N SER A 174 7.28 2.04 -25.50
CA SER A 174 7.48 0.81 -26.31
C SER A 174 6.37 -0.21 -26.05
#